data_b2d1bf362e47c5d9b67711e2802896e1
#
_entry.id   b2d1bf362e47c5d9b67711e2802896e1
#
_cell.length_a   1.000
_cell.length_b   1.000
_cell.length_c   1.000
_cell.angle_alpha   90.00
_cell.angle_beta   90.00
_cell.angle_gamma   90.00
#
_symmetry.space_group_name_H-M   'P 1'
#
loop_
_entity.id
_entity.type
_entity.pdbx_description
1 polymer ?
#
loop_
_entity_poly.entity_id
_entity_poly.type
_entity_poly.pdbx_seq_one_letter_code
_entity_poly.pdbx_strand_id
1 'polypeptide(L)'
;MTSPRKFPRTARVNEVMLEVLADELERMSDPRLELVTFTGVKVTRDLSYATVYYSTLGATVSPDAPPSFAQDAENALRKAAPHLRGVVGRQMRIRQVPSLTFEVDPGIVAGQRIDEILRGIHHERAEGVQAGSGANDAEEEW
;
A
#
# COMPACT_ATOMS: atom_id res chain seq x y z
N MET A 1 -18.62 24.77 -15.89
CA MET A 1 -17.77 24.37 -14.98
C MET A 1 -17.86 23.02 -14.50
N THR A 2 -17.00 22.25 -14.95
CA THR A 2 -17.00 20.87 -14.59
C THR A 2 -15.91 20.53 -13.62
N SER A 3 -15.10 21.49 -13.30
CA SER A 3 -13.99 21.25 -12.45
C SER A 3 -14.32 20.58 -11.15
N PRO A 4 -15.32 20.96 -10.41
CA PRO A 4 -15.57 20.34 -9.13
C PRO A 4 -15.91 18.88 -9.22
N ARG A 5 -16.35 18.43 -10.38
CA ARG A 5 -16.73 17.06 -10.52
C ARG A 5 -15.58 16.14 -10.75
N LYS A 6 -14.46 16.68 -11.23
CA LYS A 6 -13.28 15.87 -11.46
C LYS A 6 -12.63 15.41 -10.18
N PHE A 7 -12.89 16.13 -9.09
CA PHE A 7 -12.27 15.81 -7.81
C PHE A 7 -13.35 15.61 -6.77
N PRO A 8 -13.87 14.40 -6.67
CA PRO A 8 -14.89 14.12 -5.67
C PRO A 8 -14.36 14.37 -4.27
N ARG A 9 -15.28 14.58 -3.34
CA ARG A 9 -14.91 14.81 -1.95
C ARG A 9 -14.01 13.74 -1.40
N THR A 10 -14.26 12.49 -1.78
CA THR A 10 -13.47 11.38 -1.29
C THR A 10 -12.02 11.47 -1.75
N ALA A 11 -11.78 12.05 -2.94
CA ALA A 11 -10.40 12.19 -3.41
C ALA A 11 -9.59 13.09 -2.50
N ARG A 12 -10.20 14.18 -2.05
CA ARG A 12 -9.51 15.09 -1.15
C ARG A 12 -9.31 14.47 0.23
N VAL A 13 -10.32 13.77 0.72
CA VAL A 13 -10.19 13.06 1.99
C VAL A 13 -9.08 12.03 1.90
N ASN A 14 -9.01 11.30 0.78
CA ASN A 14 -7.95 10.30 0.58
C ASN A 14 -6.57 10.93 0.67
N GLU A 15 -6.38 12.08 0.03
CA GLU A 15 -5.08 12.75 0.03
C GLU A 15 -4.68 13.22 1.41
N VAL A 16 -5.59 13.87 2.10
CA VAL A 16 -5.28 14.41 3.43
C VAL A 16 -5.04 13.27 4.41
N MET A 17 -5.86 12.22 4.32
CA MET A 17 -5.69 11.09 5.22
C MET A 17 -4.35 10.41 4.99
N LEU A 18 -3.93 10.30 3.73
CA LEU A 18 -2.63 9.72 3.43
C LEU A 18 -1.51 10.53 4.07
N GLU A 19 -1.57 11.85 3.97
CA GLU A 19 -0.55 12.71 4.57
C GLU A 19 -0.51 12.55 6.09
N VAL A 20 -1.68 12.52 6.72
CA VAL A 20 -1.76 12.37 8.17
C VAL A 20 -1.19 11.03 8.60
N LEU A 21 -1.56 9.97 7.91
CA LEU A 21 -1.10 8.63 8.26
C LEU A 21 0.38 8.45 8.00
N ALA A 22 0.88 8.98 6.87
CA ALA A 22 2.30 8.86 6.55
C ALA A 22 3.16 9.62 7.57
N ASP A 23 2.70 10.78 7.98
CA ASP A 23 3.37 11.56 9.00
C ASP A 23 3.46 10.80 10.31
N GLU A 24 2.36 10.20 10.72
CA GLU A 24 2.34 9.46 11.96
C GLU A 24 3.21 8.22 11.89
N LEU A 25 3.22 7.56 10.74
CA LEU A 25 4.05 6.39 10.55
C LEU A 25 5.52 6.71 10.80
N GLU A 26 5.97 7.88 10.34
CA GLU A 26 7.36 8.29 10.57
C GLU A 26 7.66 8.54 12.03
N ARG A 27 6.67 8.91 12.82
CA ARG A 27 6.85 9.15 14.24
C ARG A 27 6.81 7.90 15.09
N MET A 28 6.30 6.81 14.51
CA MET A 28 6.18 5.57 15.27
C MET A 28 7.53 4.88 15.35
N SER A 29 7.83 4.34 16.52
CA SER A 29 9.13 3.74 16.76
C SER A 29 9.14 2.23 16.61
N ASP A 30 8.18 1.67 15.93
CA ASP A 30 8.09 0.22 15.78
C ASP A 30 9.03 -0.24 14.67
N PRO A 31 10.06 -1.03 14.99
CA PRO A 31 10.99 -1.48 13.95
C PRO A 31 10.33 -2.31 12.85
N ARG A 32 9.19 -2.91 13.13
CA ARG A 32 8.46 -3.66 12.12
C ARG A 32 7.86 -2.77 11.05
N LEU A 33 7.82 -1.45 11.29
CA LEU A 33 7.23 -0.50 10.36
C LEU A 33 8.26 0.40 9.69
N GLU A 34 9.53 0.24 10.01
CA GLU A 34 10.58 1.11 9.48
C GLU A 34 10.66 1.13 7.96
N LEU A 35 10.41 0.01 7.32
CA LEU A 35 10.54 -0.11 5.87
C LEU A 35 9.17 -0.12 5.17
N VAL A 36 8.13 0.28 5.90
CA VAL A 36 6.80 0.39 5.34
C VAL A 36 6.56 1.80 4.85
N THR A 37 5.97 1.94 3.67
CA THR A 37 5.57 3.22 3.12
C THR A 37 4.09 3.17 2.80
N PHE A 38 3.33 4.15 3.26
CA PHE A 38 1.93 4.25 2.85
C PHE A 38 1.89 4.91 1.47
N THR A 39 1.21 4.28 0.53
CA THR A 39 1.19 4.73 -0.86
C THR A 39 -0.14 5.30 -1.29
N GLY A 40 -1.21 5.01 -0.58
CA GLY A 40 -2.51 5.55 -0.94
C GLY A 40 -3.56 5.22 0.08
N VAL A 41 -4.67 5.92 0.00
CA VAL A 41 -5.82 5.68 0.85
C VAL A 41 -7.06 5.76 -0.02
N LYS A 42 -7.99 4.86 0.21
CA LYS A 42 -9.26 4.89 -0.48
C LYS A 42 -10.39 4.76 0.53
N VAL A 43 -11.18 5.80 0.69
CA VAL A 43 -12.32 5.76 1.60
C VAL A 43 -13.60 5.43 0.84
N THR A 44 -14.55 4.82 1.54
CA THR A 44 -15.87 4.60 0.96
C THR A 44 -16.62 5.93 0.96
N ARG A 45 -17.68 6.01 0.14
CA ARG A 45 -18.45 7.25 0.01
C ARG A 45 -18.99 7.76 1.32
N ASP A 46 -19.42 6.85 2.16
CA ASP A 46 -20.02 7.22 3.44
C ASP A 46 -18.95 7.35 4.55
N LEU A 47 -17.69 7.22 4.19
CA LEU A 47 -16.56 7.34 5.12
C LEU A 47 -16.59 6.31 6.25
N SER A 48 -17.24 5.18 6.01
CA SER A 48 -17.26 4.11 7.01
C SER A 48 -15.98 3.30 7.06
N TYR A 49 -15.34 3.15 5.90
CA TYR A 49 -14.15 2.32 5.78
C TYR A 49 -13.10 3.04 4.96
N ALA A 50 -11.87 2.82 5.31
CA ALA A 50 -10.72 3.33 4.54
C ALA A 50 -9.74 2.18 4.35
N THR A 51 -9.32 1.97 3.11
CA THR A 51 -8.26 1.03 2.80
C THR A 51 -6.98 1.81 2.66
N VAL A 52 -5.98 1.48 3.47
CA VAL A 52 -4.68 2.12 3.42
C VAL A 52 -3.74 1.19 2.68
N TYR A 53 -3.25 1.65 1.55
CA TYR A 53 -2.33 0.85 0.74
C TYR A 53 -0.90 1.12 1.17
N TYR A 54 -0.11 0.08 1.24
CA TYR A 54 1.26 0.22 1.69
C TYR A 54 2.21 -0.64 0.87
N SER A 55 3.47 -0.30 0.95
CA SER A 55 4.53 -1.00 0.26
C SER A 55 5.59 -1.41 1.28
N THR A 56 6.14 -2.60 1.08
CA THR A 56 7.29 -3.08 1.84
C THR A 56 8.52 -3.23 0.95
N LEU A 57 8.52 -2.49 -0.17
CA LEU A 57 9.65 -2.58 -1.10
C LEU A 57 10.99 -2.23 -0.45
N GLY A 58 10.97 -1.38 0.57
CA GLY A 58 12.19 -1.07 1.30
C GLY A 58 12.86 -2.32 1.85
N ALA A 59 12.08 -3.32 2.23
CA ALA A 59 12.63 -4.55 2.77
C ALA A 59 13.34 -5.39 1.72
N THR A 60 12.98 -5.26 0.46
CA THR A 60 13.61 -6.06 -0.59
C THR A 60 15.01 -5.59 -0.92
N VAL A 61 15.32 -4.33 -0.61
CA VAL A 61 16.64 -3.78 -0.88
C VAL A 61 17.49 -3.65 0.37
N SER A 62 16.91 -3.89 1.53
CA SER A 62 17.63 -3.79 2.78
C SER A 62 18.26 -5.13 3.13
N PRO A 63 19.57 -5.21 3.29
CA PRO A 63 20.21 -6.48 3.61
C PRO A 63 19.87 -6.98 5.01
N ASP A 64 19.40 -6.08 5.87
CA ASP A 64 19.12 -6.43 7.27
C ASP A 64 17.65 -6.80 7.51
N ALA A 65 16.81 -6.70 6.50
CA ALA A 65 15.40 -7.00 6.69
C ALA A 65 15.20 -8.51 6.87
N PRO A 66 14.47 -8.94 7.89
CA PRO A 66 14.23 -10.36 8.09
C PRO A 66 13.28 -10.91 7.03
N PRO A 67 13.37 -12.21 6.74
CA PRO A 67 12.46 -12.81 5.75
C PRO A 67 11.00 -12.68 6.13
N SER A 68 10.70 -12.52 7.42
CA SER A 68 9.32 -12.40 7.89
C SER A 68 8.81 -10.97 7.86
N PHE A 69 9.58 -10.03 7.27
CA PHE A 69 9.23 -8.61 7.37
C PHE A 69 7.82 -8.31 6.88
N ALA A 70 7.41 -8.90 5.76
CA ALA A 70 6.09 -8.60 5.22
C ALA A 70 4.98 -9.01 6.20
N GLN A 71 5.11 -10.18 6.81
CA GLN A 71 4.13 -10.65 7.76
C GLN A 71 4.16 -9.84 9.05
N ASP A 72 5.36 -9.50 9.51
CA ASP A 72 5.53 -8.70 10.72
C ASP A 72 4.95 -7.32 10.52
N ALA A 73 5.15 -6.72 9.35
CA ALA A 73 4.60 -5.40 9.04
C ALA A 73 3.08 -5.45 9.03
N GLU A 74 2.51 -6.47 8.44
CA GLU A 74 1.05 -6.60 8.41
C GLU A 74 0.49 -6.69 9.83
N ASN A 75 1.11 -7.49 10.67
CA ASN A 75 0.67 -7.64 12.06
C ASN A 75 0.82 -6.33 12.83
N ALA A 76 1.92 -5.61 12.60
CA ALA A 76 2.16 -4.35 13.27
C ALA A 76 1.15 -3.29 12.84
N LEU A 77 0.82 -3.24 11.57
CA LEU A 77 -0.17 -2.28 11.07
C LEU A 77 -1.54 -2.57 11.67
N ARG A 78 -1.89 -3.85 11.76
CA ARG A 78 -3.17 -4.22 12.33
C ARG A 78 -3.26 -3.79 13.78
N LYS A 79 -2.18 -3.95 14.53
CA LYS A 79 -2.13 -3.52 15.92
C LYS A 79 -2.14 -2.01 16.04
N ALA A 80 -1.57 -1.30 15.09
CA ALA A 80 -1.49 0.15 15.12
C ALA A 80 -2.79 0.81 14.66
N ALA A 81 -3.71 0.06 14.07
CA ALA A 81 -4.92 0.64 13.51
C ALA A 81 -5.70 1.52 14.47
N PRO A 82 -5.94 1.13 15.72
CA PRO A 82 -6.67 2.01 16.64
C PRO A 82 -5.94 3.32 16.91
N HIS A 83 -4.62 3.27 17.03
CA HIS A 83 -3.83 4.47 17.24
C HIS A 83 -3.90 5.39 16.02
N LEU A 84 -3.74 4.82 14.84
CA LEU A 84 -3.79 5.59 13.60
C LEU A 84 -5.17 6.19 13.37
N ARG A 85 -6.19 5.42 13.70
CA ARG A 85 -7.55 5.91 13.59
C ARG A 85 -7.78 7.11 14.51
N GLY A 86 -7.23 7.05 15.72
CA GLY A 86 -7.31 8.16 16.66
C GLY A 86 -6.61 9.41 16.12
N VAL A 87 -5.45 9.24 15.48
CA VAL A 87 -4.72 10.37 14.89
C VAL A 87 -5.55 11.01 13.79
N VAL A 88 -6.15 10.19 12.92
CA VAL A 88 -7.01 10.70 11.87
C VAL A 88 -8.16 11.51 12.46
N GLY A 89 -8.79 10.99 13.49
CA GLY A 89 -9.91 11.67 14.11
C GLY A 89 -9.52 13.02 14.71
N ARG A 90 -8.34 13.10 15.31
CA ARG A 90 -7.88 14.35 15.90
C ARG A 90 -7.45 15.38 14.88
N GLN A 91 -6.81 14.92 13.82
CA GLN A 91 -6.20 15.86 12.89
C GLN A 91 -7.09 16.26 11.74
N MET A 92 -8.01 15.40 11.32
CA MET A 92 -8.83 15.69 10.17
C MET A 92 -10.17 16.31 10.49
N ARG A 93 -10.57 16.25 11.74
CA ARG A 93 -11.85 16.84 12.18
C ARG A 93 -13.03 16.34 11.35
N ILE A 94 -13.02 15.09 10.99
CA ILE A 94 -14.13 14.50 10.28
C ILE A 94 -15.12 13.95 11.31
N ARG A 95 -16.40 14.00 10.93
CA ARG A 95 -17.46 13.62 11.82
C ARG A 95 -17.38 12.14 12.19
N GLN A 96 -17.14 11.33 11.18
CA GLN A 96 -17.03 9.90 11.36
C GLN A 96 -15.65 9.45 10.94
N VAL A 97 -14.95 8.78 11.84
CA VAL A 97 -13.62 8.28 11.53
C VAL A 97 -13.76 6.87 10.96
N PRO A 98 -13.28 6.64 9.74
CA PRO A 98 -13.46 5.31 9.14
C PRO A 98 -12.64 4.25 9.83
N SER A 99 -13.11 3.01 9.71
CA SER A 99 -12.29 1.87 10.12
C SER A 99 -11.19 1.67 9.11
N LEU A 100 -9.98 1.44 9.58
CA LEU A 100 -8.83 1.30 8.71
C LEU A 100 -8.52 -0.16 8.44
N THR A 101 -8.31 -0.48 7.16
CA THR A 101 -7.77 -1.78 6.77
C THR A 101 -6.52 -1.51 5.95
N PHE A 102 -5.58 -2.43 5.99
CA PHE A 102 -4.30 -2.25 5.32
C PHE A 102 -4.11 -3.33 4.27
N GLU A 103 -3.71 -2.90 3.06
CA GLU A 103 -3.47 -3.83 1.96
C GLU A 103 -2.21 -3.43 1.23
N VAL A 104 -1.47 -4.41 0.75
CA VAL A 104 -0.31 -4.13 -0.07
C VAL A 104 -0.79 -3.46 -1.35
N ASP A 105 -0.08 -2.40 -1.75
CA ASP A 105 -0.46 -1.63 -2.93
C ASP A 105 -0.49 -2.52 -4.17
N PRO A 106 -1.64 -2.67 -4.83
CA PRO A 106 -1.72 -3.53 -6.03
C PRO A 106 -0.82 -3.06 -7.16
N GLY A 107 -0.63 -1.76 -7.29
CA GLY A 107 0.26 -1.22 -8.31
C GLY A 107 1.69 -1.64 -8.10
N ILE A 108 2.13 -1.66 -6.84
CA ILE A 108 3.48 -2.10 -6.50
C ILE A 108 3.63 -3.60 -6.76
N VAL A 109 2.64 -4.38 -6.36
CA VAL A 109 2.66 -5.81 -6.60
C VAL A 109 2.69 -6.12 -8.09
N ALA A 110 1.88 -5.41 -8.89
CA ALA A 110 1.86 -5.58 -10.32
C ALA A 110 3.22 -5.21 -10.93
N GLY A 111 3.83 -4.13 -10.45
CA GLY A 111 5.16 -3.75 -10.92
C GLY A 111 6.21 -4.80 -10.64
N GLN A 112 6.19 -5.37 -9.45
CA GLN A 112 7.10 -6.46 -9.10
C GLN A 112 6.90 -7.68 -9.99
N ARG A 113 5.65 -8.00 -10.27
CA ARG A 113 5.33 -9.11 -11.14
C ARG A 113 5.86 -8.91 -12.54
N ILE A 114 5.71 -7.71 -13.07
CA ILE A 114 6.23 -7.38 -14.38
C ILE A 114 7.75 -7.53 -14.41
N ASP A 115 8.41 -7.04 -13.37
CA ASP A 115 9.86 -7.19 -13.27
C ASP A 115 10.30 -8.64 -13.25
N GLU A 116 9.59 -9.46 -12.51
CA GLU A 116 9.89 -10.87 -12.46
C GLU A 116 9.71 -11.56 -13.81
N ILE A 117 8.65 -11.19 -14.51
CA ILE A 117 8.39 -11.71 -15.83
C ILE A 117 9.49 -11.30 -16.81
N LEU A 118 9.87 -10.03 -16.75
CA LEU A 118 10.93 -9.53 -17.64
C LEU A 118 12.26 -10.21 -17.36
N ARG A 119 12.58 -10.44 -16.11
CA ARG A 119 13.79 -11.15 -15.76
C ARG A 119 13.74 -12.59 -16.23
N GLY A 120 12.58 -13.22 -16.10
CA GLY A 120 12.39 -14.57 -16.57
C GLY A 120 12.57 -14.69 -18.07
N ILE A 121 11.99 -13.76 -18.82
CA ILE A 121 12.13 -13.75 -20.27
C ILE A 121 13.59 -13.58 -20.68
N HIS A 122 14.26 -12.65 -20.01
CA HIS A 122 15.65 -12.37 -20.31
C HIS A 122 16.53 -13.58 -20.01
N HIS A 123 16.27 -14.25 -18.90
CA HIS A 123 17.00 -15.41 -18.49
C HIS A 123 16.74 -16.59 -19.43
N GLU A 124 15.49 -16.78 -19.79
CA GLU A 124 15.12 -17.84 -20.71
C GLU A 124 15.73 -17.69 -22.09
N ARG A 125 15.85 -16.45 -22.53
CA ARG A 125 16.49 -16.18 -23.81
C ARG A 125 17.94 -16.61 -23.79
N ALA A 126 18.60 -16.39 -22.68
CA ALA A 126 19.99 -16.76 -22.53
C ALA A 126 20.17 -18.28 -22.49
N GLU A 127 19.18 -18.98 -21.97
CA GLU A 127 19.24 -20.42 -21.80
C GLU A 127 18.47 -21.19 -22.84
N GLY A 128 17.74 -20.52 -23.71
CA GLY A 128 16.95 -21.18 -24.71
C GLY A 128 15.66 -21.79 -24.19
N VAL A 129 15.21 -21.37 -23.04
CA VAL A 129 13.98 -21.86 -22.43
C VAL A 129 12.83 -20.97 -22.81
N GLN A 130 11.64 -21.53 -22.95
CA GLN A 130 10.48 -20.73 -23.28
C GLN A 130 9.81 -20.16 -22.08
N ALA A 131 9.30 -18.95 -22.26
CA ALA A 131 8.57 -18.31 -21.24
C ALA A 131 7.12 -18.25 -21.58
N GLY A 132 6.32 -18.01 -20.67
CA GLY A 132 5.16 -17.57 -21.17
C GLY A 132 3.87 -17.79 -20.52
N SER A 133 3.61 -18.92 -20.03
CA SER A 133 2.28 -19.13 -19.53
C SER A 133 1.98 -18.37 -18.27
N GLY A 134 2.99 -17.94 -17.57
CA GLY A 134 2.76 -17.22 -16.34
C GLY A 134 2.27 -15.79 -16.52
N ALA A 135 2.49 -15.23 -17.68
CA ALA A 135 2.10 -13.85 -17.92
C ALA A 135 0.60 -13.66 -17.99
N ASN A 136 -0.09 -14.68 -18.46
CA ASN A 136 -1.54 -14.56 -18.59
C ASN A 136 -2.25 -14.52 -17.27
N ASP A 137 -1.73 -15.28 -16.32
CA ASP A 137 -2.35 -15.31 -15.02
C ASP A 137 -2.27 -13.97 -14.31
N ALA A 138 -1.20 -13.26 -14.56
CA ALA A 138 -1.02 -11.97 -13.93
C ALA A 138 -2.05 -10.95 -14.39
N GLU A 139 -2.47 -11.05 -15.64
CA GLU A 139 -3.41 -10.10 -16.18
C GLU A 139 -4.79 -10.26 -15.66
N GLU A 140 -5.17 -11.46 -15.35
CA GLU A 140 -6.53 -11.70 -14.94
C GLU A 140 -6.88 -11.15 -13.57
N GLU A 141 -5.91 -10.85 -12.78
CA GLU A 141 -6.15 -10.36 -11.44
C GLU A 141 -6.40 -8.88 -11.36
N TRP A 142 -6.18 -8.18 -12.42
CA TRP A 142 -6.28 -6.73 -12.45
C TRP A 142 -7.35 -6.22 -13.40
#